data_01c9a343d3e63bc27192d1676c3356bf
#
_entry.id   01c9a343d3e63bc27192d1676c3356bf
#
_cell.length_a   1.000
_cell.length_b   1.000
_cell.length_c   1.000
_cell.angle_alpha   90.00
_cell.angle_beta   90.00
_cell.angle_gamma   90.00
#
_symmetry.space_group_name_H-M   'P 1'
#
loop_
_entity.id
_entity.type
_entity.pdbx_description
1 polymer ?
#
loop_
_entity_poly.entity_id
_entity_poly.type
_entity_poly.pdbx_seq_one_letter_code
_entity_poly.pdbx_strand_id
1 'polypeptide(L)'
;MAKLAGKVAVVTGGGSGVGKAVARLFLDNGARVVIAGRDAAKLERAAGELNAGGNLRFAAADVSDPGQCEALMRTAAEAFGGIDVLVNNAGTNLKDRTLRELTPETWDRMIRANLDGAFYCIRAVLPAMLARKDGVIVNVVSVAGKRANPLGGAAYVAAKFGMGALGLVLSNEEKDSGVRVSNVYPGEIDTPILEHRPCPISDAQRAAILKPEDVAEAVLFVASLPPHVSVPELVIKPTVQTYF
;
A
#
# COMPACT_ATOMS: atom_id res chain seq x y z
N MET A 1 -4.26 23.92 6.29
CA MET A 1 -5.57 23.29 6.05
C MET A 1 -5.39 21.78 5.95
N ALA A 2 -6.33 20.99 6.47
CA ALA A 2 -6.30 19.54 6.39
C ALA A 2 -6.49 19.08 4.93
N LYS A 3 -5.47 18.43 4.36
CA LYS A 3 -5.43 18.07 2.92
C LYS A 3 -6.46 17.02 2.49
N LEU A 4 -6.94 16.21 3.43
CA LEU A 4 -7.90 15.11 3.19
C LEU A 4 -9.18 15.28 4.01
N ALA A 5 -9.54 16.54 4.36
CA ALA A 5 -10.73 16.82 5.18
C ALA A 5 -11.98 16.15 4.60
N GLY A 6 -12.65 15.30 5.40
CA GLY A 6 -13.87 14.58 5.05
C GLY A 6 -13.69 13.39 4.08
N LYS A 7 -12.49 13.16 3.53
CA LYS A 7 -12.22 12.02 2.66
C LYS A 7 -12.17 10.71 3.46
N VAL A 8 -12.57 9.64 2.83
CA VAL A 8 -12.54 8.27 3.38
C VAL A 8 -11.43 7.47 2.70
N ALA A 9 -10.56 6.90 3.50
CA ALA A 9 -9.44 6.11 3.00
C ALA A 9 -9.46 4.66 3.53
N VAL A 10 -9.16 3.70 2.66
CA VAL A 10 -8.84 2.32 3.04
C VAL A 10 -7.35 2.10 2.87
N VAL A 11 -6.67 1.61 3.93
CA VAL A 11 -5.24 1.33 3.91
C VAL A 11 -5.00 -0.13 4.24
N THR A 12 -4.59 -0.92 3.25
CA THR A 12 -4.24 -2.33 3.45
C THR A 12 -2.85 -2.46 4.07
N GLY A 13 -2.65 -3.47 4.92
CA GLY A 13 -1.42 -3.59 5.71
C GLY A 13 -1.25 -2.48 6.77
N GLY A 14 -2.38 -1.91 7.24
CA GLY A 14 -2.40 -0.74 8.14
C GLY A 14 -2.01 -1.02 9.59
N GLY A 15 -1.73 -2.27 9.95
CA GLY A 15 -1.37 -2.64 11.33
C GLY A 15 0.09 -2.36 11.72
N SER A 16 0.97 -1.94 10.81
CA SER A 16 2.38 -1.63 11.11
C SER A 16 3.06 -0.89 9.95
N GLY A 17 4.30 -0.47 10.17
CA GLY A 17 5.19 0.10 9.15
C GLY A 17 4.53 1.22 8.36
N VAL A 18 4.75 1.20 7.03
CA VAL A 18 4.25 2.23 6.11
C VAL A 18 2.73 2.39 6.20
N GLY A 19 1.96 1.29 6.19
CA GLY A 19 0.49 1.40 6.24
C GLY A 19 -0.02 2.09 7.49
N LYS A 20 0.58 1.83 8.66
CA LYS A 20 0.23 2.52 9.92
C LYS A 20 0.64 4.00 9.87
N ALA A 21 1.82 4.33 9.34
CA ALA A 21 2.26 5.70 9.17
C ALA A 21 1.35 6.49 8.21
N VAL A 22 0.93 5.87 7.08
CA VAL A 22 -0.06 6.46 6.16
C VAL A 22 -1.37 6.73 6.88
N ALA A 23 -1.88 5.74 7.63
CA ALA A 23 -3.13 5.90 8.38
C ALA A 23 -3.05 7.07 9.38
N ARG A 24 -1.94 7.18 10.14
CA ARG A 24 -1.68 8.31 11.04
C ARG A 24 -1.75 9.62 10.29
N LEU A 25 -0.96 9.76 9.24
CA LEU A 25 -0.85 11.01 8.51
C LEU A 25 -2.16 11.42 7.82
N PHE A 26 -2.95 10.44 7.34
CA PHE A 26 -4.27 10.69 6.76
C PHE A 26 -5.28 11.19 7.81
N LEU A 27 -5.29 10.56 9.00
CA LEU A 27 -6.11 10.99 10.13
C LEU A 27 -5.74 12.43 10.57
N ASP A 28 -4.45 12.74 10.68
CA ASP A 28 -3.93 14.07 11.05
C ASP A 28 -4.29 15.12 9.98
N ASN A 29 -4.56 14.68 8.74
CA ASN A 29 -5.05 15.53 7.65
C ASN A 29 -6.57 15.50 7.46
N GLY A 30 -7.32 15.02 8.45
CA GLY A 30 -8.78 15.10 8.49
C GLY A 30 -9.54 14.01 7.74
N ALA A 31 -8.86 12.94 7.32
CA ALA A 31 -9.51 11.79 6.72
C ALA A 31 -10.19 10.90 7.77
N ARG A 32 -11.19 10.13 7.34
CA ARG A 32 -11.68 8.94 8.03
C ARG A 32 -10.98 7.73 7.42
N VAL A 33 -10.46 6.83 8.26
CA VAL A 33 -9.58 5.76 7.79
C VAL A 33 -10.09 4.39 8.23
N VAL A 34 -10.06 3.42 7.31
CA VAL A 34 -10.18 2.00 7.63
C VAL A 34 -8.82 1.34 7.40
N ILE A 35 -8.21 0.82 8.46
CA ILE A 35 -7.00 0.01 8.34
C ILE A 35 -7.37 -1.46 8.21
N ALA A 36 -6.69 -2.19 7.31
CA ALA A 36 -6.95 -3.61 7.08
C ALA A 36 -5.67 -4.45 7.15
N GLY A 37 -5.82 -5.71 7.51
CA GLY A 37 -4.75 -6.71 7.57
C GLY A 37 -5.27 -8.02 8.13
N ARG A 38 -4.47 -9.07 8.12
CA ARG A 38 -4.89 -10.43 8.51
C ARG A 38 -5.00 -10.64 10.03
N ASP A 39 -4.18 -9.94 10.79
CA ASP A 39 -4.05 -10.09 12.24
C ASP A 39 -4.91 -9.03 12.95
N ALA A 40 -6.07 -9.45 13.44
CA ALA A 40 -7.02 -8.58 14.13
C ALA A 40 -6.41 -7.95 15.40
N ALA A 41 -5.64 -8.70 16.20
CA ALA A 41 -5.04 -8.20 17.42
C ALA A 41 -3.97 -7.11 17.12
N LYS A 42 -3.22 -7.28 16.03
CA LYS A 42 -2.27 -6.27 15.56
C LYS A 42 -2.98 -5.00 15.07
N LEU A 43 -4.10 -5.14 14.37
CA LEU A 43 -4.91 -3.99 13.94
C LEU A 43 -5.53 -3.25 15.12
N GLU A 44 -6.03 -3.97 16.12
CA GLU A 44 -6.61 -3.39 17.33
C GLU A 44 -5.56 -2.58 18.11
N ARG A 45 -4.36 -3.12 18.31
CA ARG A 45 -3.23 -2.39 18.91
C ARG A 45 -2.89 -1.14 18.10
N ALA A 46 -2.77 -1.26 16.78
CA ALA A 46 -2.50 -0.12 15.91
C ALA A 46 -3.60 0.94 16.00
N ALA A 47 -4.87 0.54 16.06
CA ALA A 47 -5.99 1.46 16.23
C ALA A 47 -5.94 2.18 17.58
N GLY A 48 -5.59 1.47 18.66
CA GLY A 48 -5.39 2.07 19.98
C GLY A 48 -4.26 3.12 19.98
N GLU A 49 -3.12 2.82 19.34
CA GLU A 49 -1.99 3.73 19.22
C GLU A 49 -2.29 4.94 18.30
N LEU A 50 -3.10 4.76 17.27
CA LEU A 50 -3.56 5.83 16.38
C LEU A 50 -4.53 6.77 17.07
N ASN A 51 -5.34 6.26 18.01
CA ASN A 51 -6.22 7.02 18.91
C ASN A 51 -7.05 8.11 18.22
N ALA A 52 -7.69 7.77 17.11
CA ALA A 52 -8.44 8.74 16.29
C ALA A 52 -9.98 8.67 16.50
N GLY A 53 -10.43 7.99 17.55
CA GLY A 53 -11.85 7.91 17.92
C GLY A 53 -12.74 7.43 16.79
N GLY A 54 -13.82 8.16 16.51
CA GLY A 54 -14.81 7.84 15.50
C GLY A 54 -14.28 7.88 14.05
N ASN A 55 -13.12 8.49 13.80
CA ASN A 55 -12.54 8.61 12.47
C ASN A 55 -11.70 7.39 12.02
N LEU A 56 -11.52 6.41 12.88
CA LEU A 56 -10.77 5.20 12.59
C LEU A 56 -11.64 3.96 12.80
N ARG A 57 -11.53 3.03 11.86
CA ARG A 57 -12.02 1.65 11.97
C ARG A 57 -10.91 0.70 11.56
N PHE A 58 -11.02 -0.55 11.98
CA PHE A 58 -10.17 -1.61 11.46
C PHE A 58 -11.01 -2.81 11.03
N ALA A 59 -10.53 -3.56 10.05
CA ALA A 59 -11.16 -4.76 9.54
C ALA A 59 -10.10 -5.86 9.29
N ALA A 60 -10.32 -7.04 9.85
CA ALA A 60 -9.50 -8.19 9.54
C ALA A 60 -9.84 -8.67 8.12
N ALA A 61 -8.84 -8.67 7.23
CA ALA A 61 -8.99 -9.15 5.87
C ALA A 61 -7.66 -9.66 5.31
N ASP A 62 -7.69 -10.81 4.65
CA ASP A 62 -6.59 -11.29 3.80
C ASP A 62 -6.83 -10.79 2.37
N VAL A 63 -5.96 -9.90 1.90
CA VAL A 63 -6.07 -9.35 0.54
C VAL A 63 -5.81 -10.40 -0.55
N SER A 64 -5.26 -11.56 -0.23
CA SER A 64 -5.12 -12.67 -1.18
C SER A 64 -6.45 -13.40 -1.48
N ASP A 65 -7.52 -13.04 -0.78
CA ASP A 65 -8.88 -13.56 -0.96
C ASP A 65 -9.80 -12.47 -1.54
N PRO A 66 -10.32 -12.64 -2.76
CA PRO A 66 -11.17 -11.63 -3.40
C PRO A 66 -12.46 -11.35 -2.63
N GLY A 67 -13.05 -12.35 -2.00
CA GLY A 67 -14.28 -12.19 -1.21
C GLY A 67 -14.05 -11.34 0.04
N GLN A 68 -12.88 -11.49 0.70
CA GLN A 68 -12.51 -10.64 1.83
C GLN A 68 -12.19 -9.21 1.38
N CYS A 69 -11.62 -9.01 0.19
CA CYS A 69 -11.44 -7.67 -0.37
C CYS A 69 -12.79 -6.97 -0.63
N GLU A 70 -13.76 -7.67 -1.21
CA GLU A 70 -15.12 -7.14 -1.42
C GLU A 70 -15.81 -6.80 -0.08
N ALA A 71 -15.71 -7.69 0.91
CA ALA A 71 -16.25 -7.45 2.25
C ALA A 71 -15.59 -6.24 2.93
N LEU A 72 -14.27 -6.09 2.82
CA LEU A 72 -13.54 -4.93 3.33
C LEU A 72 -14.05 -3.61 2.74
N MET A 73 -14.19 -3.53 1.42
CA MET A 73 -14.66 -2.31 0.77
C MET A 73 -16.12 -1.99 1.13
N ARG A 74 -16.96 -3.00 1.24
CA ARG A 74 -18.34 -2.84 1.72
C ARG A 74 -18.37 -2.32 3.16
N THR A 75 -17.62 -2.93 4.07
CA THR A 75 -17.54 -2.50 5.47
C THR A 75 -17.06 -1.04 5.58
N ALA A 76 -16.06 -0.65 4.79
CA ALA A 76 -15.57 0.73 4.78
C ALA A 76 -16.62 1.72 4.26
N ALA A 77 -17.35 1.36 3.20
CA ALA A 77 -18.42 2.18 2.64
C ALA A 77 -19.60 2.33 3.59
N GLU A 78 -20.00 1.26 4.28
CA GLU A 78 -21.06 1.28 5.30
C GLU A 78 -20.66 2.14 6.52
N ALA A 79 -19.39 2.06 6.95
CA ALA A 79 -18.92 2.81 8.11
C ALA A 79 -18.85 4.32 7.86
N PHE A 80 -18.51 4.75 6.64
CA PHE A 80 -18.17 6.14 6.35
C PHE A 80 -18.86 6.76 5.13
N GLY A 81 -19.73 6.03 4.44
CA GLY A 81 -20.53 6.52 3.31
C GLY A 81 -19.86 6.46 1.94
N GLY A 82 -18.72 5.80 1.83
CA GLY A 82 -17.99 5.62 0.57
C GLY A 82 -16.48 5.48 0.77
N ILE A 83 -15.70 5.40 -0.32
CA ILE A 83 -14.24 5.29 -0.28
C ILE A 83 -13.68 6.24 -1.33
N ASP A 84 -12.93 7.26 -0.90
CA ASP A 84 -12.30 8.24 -1.79
C ASP A 84 -10.87 7.84 -2.15
N VAL A 85 -10.17 7.18 -1.21
CA VAL A 85 -8.77 6.81 -1.39
C VAL A 85 -8.58 5.32 -1.03
N LEU A 86 -8.00 4.55 -1.95
CA LEU A 86 -7.49 3.22 -1.67
C LEU A 86 -5.97 3.24 -1.66
N VAL A 87 -5.35 2.77 -0.56
CA VAL A 87 -3.91 2.58 -0.47
C VAL A 87 -3.61 1.07 -0.40
N ASN A 88 -3.17 0.51 -1.52
CA ASN A 88 -2.67 -0.86 -1.63
C ASN A 88 -1.25 -0.92 -1.10
N ASN A 89 -1.11 -1.14 0.21
CA ASN A 89 0.18 -1.21 0.87
C ASN A 89 0.49 -2.62 1.43
N ALA A 90 -0.51 -3.48 1.60
CA ALA A 90 -0.28 -4.84 2.06
C ALA A 90 0.76 -5.55 1.18
N GLY A 91 1.72 -6.19 1.82
CA GLY A 91 2.78 -6.92 1.15
C GLY A 91 3.65 -7.68 2.15
N THR A 92 4.37 -8.65 1.64
CA THR A 92 5.27 -9.51 2.44
C THR A 92 6.47 -9.92 1.60
N ASN A 93 7.50 -10.46 2.26
CA ASN A 93 8.59 -11.13 1.59
C ASN A 93 9.01 -12.38 2.39
N LEU A 94 9.84 -13.22 1.79
CA LEU A 94 10.37 -14.46 2.39
C LEU A 94 11.83 -14.24 2.77
N LYS A 95 12.32 -15.02 3.73
CA LYS A 95 13.75 -15.10 4.05
C LYS A 95 14.48 -15.87 2.93
N ASP A 96 13.99 -17.08 2.66
CA ASP A 96 14.49 -17.95 1.59
C ASP A 96 13.79 -17.57 0.29
N ARG A 97 14.47 -16.79 -0.54
CA ARG A 97 13.84 -16.06 -1.68
C ARG A 97 14.56 -16.18 -3.01
N THR A 98 15.68 -16.91 -3.05
CA THR A 98 16.34 -17.19 -4.32
C THR A 98 15.48 -18.12 -5.16
N LEU A 99 15.64 -18.09 -6.47
CA LEU A 99 14.86 -18.95 -7.38
C LEU A 99 15.06 -20.44 -7.07
N ARG A 100 16.21 -20.83 -6.49
CA ARG A 100 16.51 -22.21 -6.11
C ARG A 100 15.75 -22.65 -4.84
N GLU A 101 15.41 -21.71 -3.98
CA GLU A 101 14.73 -21.96 -2.69
C GLU A 101 13.21 -21.84 -2.79
N LEU A 102 12.72 -21.15 -3.84
CA LEU A 102 11.29 -20.99 -4.05
C LEU A 102 10.65 -22.30 -4.46
N THR A 103 9.52 -22.64 -3.82
CA THR A 103 8.61 -23.67 -4.26
C THR A 103 7.41 -23.04 -4.99
N PRO A 104 6.64 -23.81 -5.79
CA PRO A 104 5.39 -23.31 -6.39
C PRO A 104 4.47 -22.65 -5.36
N GLU A 105 4.31 -23.25 -4.18
CA GLU A 105 3.41 -22.77 -3.12
C GLU A 105 3.90 -21.43 -2.52
N THR A 106 5.22 -21.28 -2.31
CA THR A 106 5.79 -20.03 -1.83
C THR A 106 5.76 -18.94 -2.89
N TRP A 107 5.96 -19.30 -4.15
CA TRP A 107 5.76 -18.41 -5.29
C TRP A 107 4.31 -17.90 -5.33
N ASP A 108 3.32 -18.79 -5.36
CA ASP A 108 1.90 -18.45 -5.43
C ASP A 108 1.49 -17.54 -4.26
N ARG A 109 1.93 -17.86 -3.05
CA ARG A 109 1.67 -17.02 -1.87
C ARG A 109 2.22 -15.61 -2.03
N MET A 110 3.43 -15.48 -2.62
CA MET A 110 4.05 -14.17 -2.85
C MET A 110 3.31 -13.36 -3.91
N ILE A 111 2.92 -13.99 -5.01
CA ILE A 111 2.12 -13.34 -6.07
C ILE A 111 0.77 -12.90 -5.52
N ARG A 112 0.04 -13.80 -4.84
CA ARG A 112 -1.27 -13.50 -4.25
C ARG A 112 -1.22 -12.32 -3.27
N ALA A 113 -0.23 -12.29 -2.37
CA ALA A 113 -0.15 -11.24 -1.36
C ALA A 113 0.31 -9.88 -1.92
N ASN A 114 1.23 -9.85 -2.90
CA ASN A 114 1.88 -8.62 -3.36
C ASN A 114 1.37 -8.09 -4.70
N LEU A 115 0.62 -8.88 -5.47
CA LEU A 115 0.04 -8.49 -6.77
C LEU A 115 -1.47 -8.68 -6.79
N ASP A 116 -1.96 -9.92 -6.61
CA ASP A 116 -3.38 -10.21 -6.74
C ASP A 116 -4.20 -9.44 -5.69
N GLY A 117 -3.67 -9.25 -4.48
CA GLY A 117 -4.33 -8.48 -3.43
C GLY A 117 -4.60 -7.03 -3.84
N ALA A 118 -3.66 -6.38 -4.53
CA ALA A 118 -3.88 -5.03 -5.08
C ALA A 118 -4.96 -5.06 -6.17
N PHE A 119 -4.92 -6.04 -7.08
CA PHE A 119 -5.93 -6.23 -8.11
C PHE A 119 -7.33 -6.45 -7.52
N TYR A 120 -7.48 -7.32 -6.51
CA TYR A 120 -8.78 -7.59 -5.88
C TYR A 120 -9.34 -6.36 -5.15
N CYS A 121 -8.50 -5.63 -4.43
CA CYS A 121 -8.92 -4.39 -3.76
C CYS A 121 -9.33 -3.32 -4.78
N ILE A 122 -8.58 -3.15 -5.87
CA ILE A 122 -8.92 -2.23 -6.98
C ILE A 122 -10.26 -2.62 -7.57
N ARG A 123 -10.41 -3.88 -7.97
CA ARG A 123 -11.65 -4.39 -8.57
C ARG A 123 -12.88 -4.15 -7.67
N ALA A 124 -12.72 -4.30 -6.36
CA ALA A 124 -13.81 -4.13 -5.41
C ALA A 124 -14.23 -2.66 -5.21
N VAL A 125 -13.30 -1.69 -5.31
CA VAL A 125 -13.60 -0.28 -5.08
C VAL A 125 -13.92 0.50 -6.36
N LEU A 126 -13.33 0.11 -7.49
CA LEU A 126 -13.36 0.85 -8.75
C LEU A 126 -14.78 1.17 -9.26
N PRO A 127 -15.77 0.26 -9.25
CA PRO A 127 -17.11 0.57 -9.73
C PRO A 127 -17.75 1.76 -9.01
N ALA A 128 -17.57 1.85 -7.69
CA ALA A 128 -18.11 2.94 -6.90
C ALA A 128 -17.38 4.27 -7.15
N MET A 129 -16.05 4.24 -7.38
CA MET A 129 -15.28 5.43 -7.76
C MET A 129 -15.69 5.94 -9.15
N LEU A 130 -15.86 5.04 -10.12
CA LEU A 130 -16.31 5.38 -11.48
C LEU A 130 -17.71 6.01 -11.48
N ALA A 131 -18.64 5.46 -10.71
CA ALA A 131 -20.00 6.00 -10.58
C ALA A 131 -20.01 7.44 -10.04
N ARG A 132 -19.09 7.77 -9.13
CA ARG A 132 -18.92 9.13 -8.56
C ARG A 132 -18.04 10.03 -9.40
N LYS A 133 -17.31 9.49 -10.38
CA LYS A 133 -16.28 10.19 -11.16
C LYS A 133 -15.23 10.87 -10.26
N ASP A 134 -14.93 10.24 -9.13
CA ASP A 134 -13.91 10.70 -8.17
C ASP A 134 -13.34 9.50 -7.41
N GLY A 135 -12.03 9.41 -7.35
CA GLY A 135 -11.32 8.39 -6.61
C GLY A 135 -9.80 8.48 -6.78
N VAL A 136 -9.09 8.02 -5.77
CA VAL A 136 -7.62 7.93 -5.81
C VAL A 136 -7.20 6.53 -5.38
N ILE A 137 -6.39 5.90 -6.22
CA ILE A 137 -5.77 4.60 -5.91
C ILE A 137 -4.26 4.81 -5.83
N VAL A 138 -3.68 4.49 -4.69
CA VAL A 138 -2.23 4.55 -4.47
C VAL A 138 -1.69 3.15 -4.22
N ASN A 139 -0.80 2.70 -5.10
CA ASN A 139 -0.12 1.43 -4.95
C ASN A 139 1.27 1.66 -4.33
N VAL A 140 1.52 1.13 -3.15
CA VAL A 140 2.86 1.11 -2.54
C VAL A 140 3.63 -0.09 -3.12
N VAL A 141 4.36 0.19 -4.19
CA VAL A 141 5.08 -0.82 -4.96
C VAL A 141 6.43 -1.16 -4.29
N SER A 142 7.52 -0.72 -4.83
CA SER A 142 8.92 -0.77 -4.39
C SER A 142 9.83 -0.40 -5.56
N VAL A 143 11.04 0.09 -5.31
CA VAL A 143 12.09 0.17 -6.35
C VAL A 143 12.39 -1.20 -6.98
N ALA A 144 12.12 -2.30 -6.26
CA ALA A 144 12.17 -3.67 -6.79
C ALA A 144 11.16 -3.94 -7.91
N GLY A 145 10.14 -3.09 -8.09
CA GLY A 145 9.21 -3.11 -9.23
C GLY A 145 9.71 -2.32 -10.45
N LYS A 146 10.90 -1.71 -10.36
CA LYS A 146 11.55 -1.00 -11.48
C LYS A 146 12.95 -1.51 -11.77
N ARG A 147 13.62 -2.07 -10.78
CA ARG A 147 14.99 -2.57 -10.86
C ARG A 147 15.06 -3.95 -10.22
N ALA A 148 15.17 -4.97 -11.05
CA ALA A 148 15.32 -6.34 -10.57
C ALA A 148 16.67 -6.50 -9.86
N ASN A 149 16.63 -7.06 -8.66
CA ASN A 149 17.83 -7.33 -7.88
C ASN A 149 17.66 -8.59 -7.03
N PRO A 150 18.74 -9.33 -6.76
CA PRO A 150 18.68 -10.57 -6.00
C PRO A 150 18.20 -10.39 -4.56
N LEU A 151 18.44 -9.22 -3.95
CA LEU A 151 18.00 -8.94 -2.58
C LEU A 151 16.47 -8.92 -2.45
N GLY A 152 15.75 -8.51 -3.50
CA GLY A 152 14.28 -8.59 -3.53
C GLY A 152 13.76 -10.02 -3.60
N GLY A 153 14.49 -10.90 -4.30
CA GLY A 153 14.07 -12.26 -4.61
C GLY A 153 13.07 -12.33 -5.78
N ALA A 154 13.09 -13.45 -6.50
CA ALA A 154 12.40 -13.58 -7.79
C ALA A 154 10.88 -13.34 -7.69
N ALA A 155 10.19 -13.96 -6.73
CA ALA A 155 8.73 -13.84 -6.59
C ALA A 155 8.29 -12.42 -6.19
N TYR A 156 9.00 -11.78 -5.25
CA TYR A 156 8.69 -10.41 -4.84
C TYR A 156 8.92 -9.40 -5.96
N VAL A 157 10.06 -9.51 -6.64
CA VAL A 157 10.40 -8.66 -7.79
C VAL A 157 9.34 -8.80 -8.88
N ALA A 158 8.99 -10.03 -9.29
CA ALA A 158 7.96 -10.28 -10.28
C ALA A 158 6.60 -9.67 -9.88
N ALA A 159 6.18 -9.88 -8.62
CA ALA A 159 4.92 -9.32 -8.11
C ALA A 159 4.93 -7.78 -8.12
N LYS A 160 6.05 -7.15 -7.73
CA LYS A 160 6.15 -5.68 -7.69
C LYS A 160 6.26 -5.06 -9.09
N PHE A 161 6.91 -5.71 -10.05
CA PHE A 161 6.82 -5.30 -11.46
C PHE A 161 5.39 -5.41 -11.98
N GLY A 162 4.70 -6.53 -11.71
CA GLY A 162 3.29 -6.72 -12.06
C GLY A 162 2.38 -5.67 -11.45
N MET A 163 2.55 -5.35 -10.15
CA MET A 163 1.78 -4.32 -9.47
C MET A 163 1.99 -2.92 -10.08
N GLY A 164 3.24 -2.59 -10.46
CA GLY A 164 3.54 -1.34 -11.15
C GLY A 164 2.87 -1.26 -12.52
N ALA A 165 2.95 -2.34 -13.30
CA ALA A 165 2.29 -2.43 -14.61
C ALA A 165 0.76 -2.31 -14.49
N LEU A 166 0.15 -3.03 -13.53
CA LEU A 166 -1.29 -2.94 -13.23
C LEU A 166 -1.72 -1.50 -12.97
N GLY A 167 -1.00 -0.76 -12.14
CA GLY A 167 -1.32 0.62 -11.83
C GLY A 167 -1.19 1.55 -13.02
N LEU A 168 -0.18 1.38 -13.89
CA LEU A 168 -0.01 2.18 -15.10
C LEU A 168 -1.11 1.90 -16.14
N VAL A 169 -1.47 0.62 -16.35
CA VAL A 169 -2.57 0.26 -17.26
C VAL A 169 -3.86 0.90 -16.77
N LEU A 170 -4.21 0.71 -15.50
CA LEU A 170 -5.42 1.31 -14.92
C LEU A 170 -5.44 2.84 -15.02
N SER A 171 -4.30 3.50 -14.78
CA SER A 171 -4.19 4.96 -14.92
C SER A 171 -4.51 5.45 -16.33
N ASN A 172 -4.13 4.67 -17.36
CA ASN A 172 -4.42 4.99 -18.76
C ASN A 172 -5.86 4.66 -19.16
N GLU A 173 -6.40 3.54 -18.67
CA GLU A 173 -7.80 3.15 -18.92
C GLU A 173 -8.76 4.18 -18.33
N GLU A 174 -8.46 4.69 -17.14
CA GLU A 174 -9.35 5.57 -16.38
C GLU A 174 -9.04 7.07 -16.49
N LYS A 175 -8.20 7.47 -17.44
CA LYS A 175 -7.75 8.89 -17.61
C LYS A 175 -8.88 9.91 -17.73
N ASP A 176 -10.03 9.49 -18.25
CA ASP A 176 -11.20 10.36 -18.49
C ASP A 176 -12.34 10.09 -17.48
N SER A 177 -12.15 9.17 -16.54
CA SER A 177 -13.17 8.71 -15.59
C SER A 177 -13.26 9.54 -14.31
N GLY A 178 -12.25 10.37 -14.03
CA GLY A 178 -12.09 11.06 -12.75
C GLY A 178 -11.37 10.24 -11.66
N VAL A 179 -11.02 8.98 -11.95
CA VAL A 179 -10.21 8.14 -11.05
C VAL A 179 -8.72 8.31 -11.35
N ARG A 180 -7.92 8.62 -10.33
CA ARG A 180 -6.47 8.80 -10.46
C ARG A 180 -5.73 7.62 -9.81
N VAL A 181 -4.69 7.16 -10.48
CA VAL A 181 -3.86 6.05 -9.99
C VAL A 181 -2.41 6.50 -9.88
N SER A 182 -1.79 6.22 -8.75
CA SER A 182 -0.38 6.52 -8.49
C SER A 182 0.35 5.30 -7.97
N ASN A 183 1.50 5.00 -8.55
CA ASN A 183 2.44 3.99 -8.06
C ASN A 183 3.57 4.70 -7.30
N VAL A 184 3.69 4.47 -6.00
CA VAL A 184 4.80 4.92 -5.18
C VAL A 184 5.83 3.79 -5.09
N TYR A 185 7.09 4.07 -5.40
CA TYR A 185 8.18 3.10 -5.42
C TYR A 185 9.21 3.43 -4.33
N PRO A 186 8.99 2.96 -3.10
CA PRO A 186 9.96 3.18 -2.04
C PRO A 186 11.23 2.34 -2.25
N GLY A 187 12.36 2.90 -1.83
CA GLY A 187 13.60 2.16 -1.57
C GLY A 187 13.53 1.36 -0.28
N GLU A 188 14.69 1.16 0.35
CA GLU A 188 14.76 0.46 1.64
C GLU A 188 14.12 1.29 2.75
N ILE A 189 13.24 0.66 3.54
CA ILE A 189 12.48 1.30 4.63
C ILE A 189 12.69 0.53 5.92
N ASP A 190 12.85 1.23 7.03
CA ASP A 190 12.91 0.67 8.38
C ASP A 190 11.53 0.18 8.86
N THR A 191 11.20 -1.05 8.51
CA THR A 191 9.90 -1.67 8.82
C THR A 191 10.09 -3.13 9.25
N PRO A 192 9.10 -3.76 9.87
CA PRO A 192 9.17 -5.18 10.25
C PRO A 192 9.46 -6.15 9.10
N ILE A 193 9.25 -5.76 7.85
CA ILE A 193 9.60 -6.60 6.68
C ILE A 193 11.10 -6.92 6.62
N LEU A 194 11.95 -6.10 7.24
CA LEU A 194 13.39 -6.34 7.33
C LEU A 194 13.76 -7.59 8.14
N GLU A 195 12.88 -8.07 9.02
CA GLU A 195 13.05 -9.32 9.77
C GLU A 195 13.09 -10.55 8.83
N HIS A 196 12.48 -10.42 7.64
CA HIS A 196 12.52 -11.44 6.60
C HIS A 196 13.73 -11.29 5.65
N ARG A 197 14.69 -10.44 5.98
CA ARG A 197 15.89 -10.27 5.16
C ARG A 197 16.84 -11.47 5.31
N PRO A 198 17.44 -11.98 4.22
CA PRO A 198 18.46 -13.03 4.31
C PRO A 198 19.64 -12.64 5.20
N CYS A 199 20.06 -11.37 5.12
CA CYS A 199 21.11 -10.80 5.96
C CYS A 199 20.56 -9.64 6.79
N PRO A 200 20.75 -9.66 8.13
CA PRO A 200 20.42 -8.54 8.99
C PRO A 200 21.14 -7.25 8.54
N ILE A 201 20.52 -6.12 8.80
CA ILE A 201 21.16 -4.81 8.58
C ILE A 201 21.76 -4.30 9.89
N SER A 202 22.87 -3.57 9.82
CA SER A 202 23.45 -2.89 10.96
C SER A 202 22.63 -1.68 11.41
N ASP A 203 22.86 -1.20 12.64
CA ASP A 203 22.20 0.01 13.14
C ASP A 203 22.55 1.24 12.28
N ALA A 204 23.79 1.34 11.78
CA ALA A 204 24.20 2.40 10.87
C ALA A 204 23.43 2.36 9.54
N GLN A 205 23.23 1.17 8.96
CA GLN A 205 22.39 0.99 7.77
C GLN A 205 20.91 1.35 8.07
N ARG A 206 20.39 0.90 9.23
CA ARG A 206 19.03 1.20 9.66
C ARG A 206 18.78 2.71 9.84
N ALA A 207 19.78 3.44 10.32
CA ALA A 207 19.73 4.90 10.45
C ALA A 207 19.72 5.64 9.11
N ALA A 208 20.29 5.03 8.06
CA ALA A 208 20.45 5.65 6.74
C ALA A 208 19.33 5.35 5.74
N ILE A 209 18.39 4.44 6.06
CA ILE A 209 17.27 4.10 5.19
C ILE A 209 16.03 4.91 5.53
N LEU A 210 15.03 4.89 4.61
CA LEU A 210 13.76 5.58 4.83
C LEU A 210 13.06 5.14 6.12
N LYS A 211 12.32 6.05 6.72
CA LYS A 211 11.36 5.74 7.75
C LYS A 211 9.96 5.57 7.14
N PRO A 212 9.04 4.84 7.79
CA PRO A 212 7.66 4.70 7.34
C PRO A 212 6.99 6.04 7.04
N GLU A 213 7.31 7.07 7.83
CA GLU A 213 6.79 8.44 7.74
C GLU A 213 7.21 9.12 6.44
N ASP A 214 8.44 8.89 5.95
CA ASP A 214 8.90 9.45 4.67
C ASP A 214 8.05 8.95 3.49
N VAL A 215 7.67 7.67 3.53
CA VAL A 215 6.80 7.07 2.51
C VAL A 215 5.36 7.54 2.67
N ALA A 216 4.89 7.73 3.92
CA ALA A 216 3.56 8.25 4.18
C ALA A 216 3.37 9.67 3.63
N GLU A 217 4.40 10.54 3.71
CA GLU A 217 4.38 11.87 3.08
C GLU A 217 4.28 11.78 1.56
N ALA A 218 4.99 10.87 0.92
CA ALA A 218 4.88 10.64 -0.52
C ALA A 218 3.48 10.16 -0.92
N VAL A 219 2.87 9.27 -0.13
CA VAL A 219 1.49 8.80 -0.33
C VAL A 219 0.49 9.94 -0.12
N LEU A 220 0.63 10.74 0.92
CA LEU A 220 -0.21 11.91 1.17
C LEU A 220 -0.10 12.92 0.01
N PHE A 221 1.10 13.18 -0.47
CA PHE A 221 1.33 14.08 -1.61
C PHE A 221 0.48 13.67 -2.80
N VAL A 222 0.61 12.44 -3.28
CA VAL A 222 -0.14 11.99 -4.47
C VAL A 222 -1.65 11.88 -4.22
N ALA A 223 -2.07 11.52 -3.00
CA ALA A 223 -3.47 11.38 -2.64
C ALA A 223 -4.20 12.74 -2.55
N SER A 224 -3.48 13.80 -2.21
CA SER A 224 -4.05 15.14 -1.97
C SER A 224 -3.95 16.11 -3.15
N LEU A 225 -3.46 15.67 -4.30
CA LEU A 225 -3.36 16.50 -5.50
C LEU A 225 -4.75 16.92 -6.01
N PRO A 226 -4.86 18.09 -6.67
CA PRO A 226 -6.10 18.52 -7.32
C PRO A 226 -6.58 17.50 -8.36
N PRO A 227 -7.89 17.40 -8.64
CA PRO A 227 -8.45 16.38 -9.55
C PRO A 227 -7.86 16.34 -10.96
N HIS A 228 -7.39 17.48 -11.47
CA HIS A 228 -6.77 17.61 -12.81
C HIS A 228 -5.28 17.27 -12.84
N VAL A 229 -4.69 16.91 -11.69
CA VAL A 229 -3.26 16.58 -11.57
C VAL A 229 -3.08 15.11 -11.24
N SER A 230 -2.28 14.41 -12.02
CA SER A 230 -1.90 13.01 -11.78
C SER A 230 -0.38 12.88 -11.72
N VAL A 231 0.09 12.07 -10.78
CA VAL A 231 1.47 11.60 -10.69
C VAL A 231 1.44 10.08 -10.79
N PRO A 232 1.54 9.51 -12.00
CA PRO A 232 1.37 8.08 -12.19
C PRO A 232 2.47 7.26 -11.54
N GLU A 233 3.68 7.82 -11.38
CA GLU A 233 4.81 7.16 -10.74
C GLU A 233 5.63 8.14 -9.90
N LEU A 234 5.95 7.72 -8.67
CA LEU A 234 6.78 8.47 -7.74
C LEU A 234 7.83 7.54 -7.11
N VAL A 235 9.11 7.83 -7.30
CA VAL A 235 10.20 7.09 -6.66
C VAL A 235 10.73 7.87 -5.47
N ILE A 236 10.80 7.22 -4.31
CA ILE A 236 11.41 7.75 -3.09
C ILE A 236 12.38 6.72 -2.53
N LYS A 237 13.62 7.10 -2.28
CA LYS A 237 14.66 6.19 -1.81
C LYS A 237 15.61 6.87 -0.84
N PRO A 238 16.33 6.11 0.01
CA PRO A 238 17.43 6.66 0.77
C PRO A 238 18.46 7.34 -0.14
N THR A 239 19.03 8.45 0.31
CA THR A 239 20.06 9.15 -0.45
C THR A 239 21.25 8.25 -0.78
N VAL A 240 21.61 7.38 0.16
CA VAL A 240 22.74 6.44 0.03
C VAL A 240 22.44 5.19 -0.81
N GLN A 241 21.18 4.96 -1.17
CA GLN A 241 20.80 3.79 -1.99
C GLN A 241 21.03 4.10 -3.47
N THR A 242 21.79 3.25 -4.15
CA THR A 242 21.93 3.32 -5.62
C THR A 242 20.62 2.95 -6.31
N TYR A 243 20.39 3.57 -7.46
CA TYR A 243 19.19 3.37 -8.27
C TYR A 243 19.59 3.14 -9.73
N PHE A 244 19.79 1.88 -10.09
CA PHE A 244 20.14 1.46 -11.45
C PHE A 244 19.07 0.53 -12.01
#